data_75a66aac655576977fb45a5398d42ae9
#
_entry.id   75a66aac655576977fb45a5398d42ae9
#
_cell.length_a   1.000
_cell.length_b   1.000
_cell.length_c   1.000
_cell.angle_alpha   90.00
_cell.angle_beta   90.00
_cell.angle_gamma   90.00
#
_symmetry.space_group_name_H-M   'P 1'
#
loop_
_entity.id
_entity.type
_entity.pdbx_description
1 polymer ?
#
loop_
_entity_poly.entity_id
_entity_poly.type
_entity_poly.pdbx_seq_one_letter_code
_entity_poly.pdbx_strand_id
1 'polypeptide(L)'
;PGNTGPERSAEQTMKLWQRPADLSRALDALQAAPDLQAHADPDRIGALGLSMGGNSALGLAGPRLDPELLAGYCDAEDRNPSLCAWVRMSGVDLHAMDMSVAGRDNSDDRIGFVMAIDPAPADVFAADSLAEVAVPVALVNLGQEADIPATLRAAPLAQGIPGADYAVIEGATHADMFPACKPGAAETALAQGIEDPICPDGTGQPRADLHAQMIEMVTSAFTQAFDKVE
;
A
#
# COMPACT_ATOMS: atom_id res chain seq x y z
N PRO A 1 -5.26 -12.70 -7.07
CA PRO A 1 -5.10 -14.14 -6.80
C PRO A 1 -3.66 -14.46 -6.42
N GLY A 2 -3.47 -15.45 -5.52
CA GLY A 2 -2.13 -15.90 -5.11
C GLY A 2 -1.37 -15.00 -4.11
N ASN A 3 -2.00 -13.95 -3.58
CA ASN A 3 -1.36 -13.01 -2.65
C ASN A 3 -1.71 -13.27 -1.18
N THR A 4 -2.79 -14.00 -0.92
CA THR A 4 -3.28 -14.24 0.43
C THR A 4 -3.80 -15.67 0.58
N GLY A 5 -3.92 -16.11 1.83
CA GLY A 5 -4.44 -17.44 2.15
C GLY A 5 -3.42 -18.56 1.91
N PRO A 6 -3.88 -19.82 1.93
CA PRO A 6 -3.00 -20.99 1.82
C PRO A 6 -2.33 -21.13 0.44
N GLU A 7 -2.88 -20.49 -0.59
CA GLU A 7 -2.36 -20.53 -1.98
C GLU A 7 -1.44 -19.36 -2.31
N ARG A 8 -1.05 -18.55 -1.31
CA ARG A 8 -0.13 -17.44 -1.55
C ARG A 8 1.21 -17.95 -2.10
N SER A 9 1.73 -17.25 -3.09
CA SER A 9 3.06 -17.50 -3.62
C SER A 9 3.89 -16.21 -3.67
N ALA A 10 5.19 -16.33 -3.46
CA ALA A 10 6.09 -15.19 -3.54
C ALA A 10 6.08 -14.57 -4.95
N GLU A 11 6.09 -15.40 -5.99
CA GLU A 11 6.02 -14.95 -7.37
C GLU A 11 4.76 -14.10 -7.64
N GLN A 12 3.57 -14.60 -7.25
CA GLN A 12 2.32 -13.85 -7.46
C GLN A 12 2.25 -12.59 -6.60
N THR A 13 2.84 -12.61 -5.41
CA THR A 13 2.92 -11.44 -4.53
C THR A 13 3.80 -10.35 -5.15
N MET A 14 4.90 -10.72 -5.78
CA MET A 14 5.81 -9.76 -6.43
C MET A 14 5.30 -9.24 -7.79
N LYS A 15 4.24 -9.81 -8.35
CA LYS A 15 3.53 -9.24 -9.53
C LYS A 15 2.64 -8.06 -9.11
N LEU A 16 3.25 -7.03 -8.55
CA LEU A 16 2.57 -5.86 -7.96
C LEU A 16 1.65 -5.15 -8.96
N TRP A 17 2.01 -5.13 -10.24
CA TRP A 17 1.22 -4.53 -11.33
C TRP A 17 -0.14 -5.17 -11.58
N GLN A 18 -0.38 -6.38 -11.08
CA GLN A 18 -1.68 -7.04 -11.22
C GLN A 18 -2.71 -6.52 -10.22
N ARG A 19 -2.26 -5.96 -9.08
CA ARG A 19 -3.14 -5.56 -7.98
C ARG A 19 -4.03 -4.36 -8.32
N PRO A 20 -3.51 -3.25 -8.88
CA PRO A 20 -4.38 -2.17 -9.34
C PRO A 20 -5.36 -2.63 -10.43
N ALA A 21 -4.91 -3.45 -11.38
CA ALA A 21 -5.80 -4.03 -12.39
C ALA A 21 -6.90 -4.94 -11.81
N ASP A 22 -6.62 -5.66 -10.70
CA ASP A 22 -7.63 -6.43 -9.98
C ASP A 22 -8.65 -5.51 -9.28
N LEU A 23 -8.21 -4.38 -8.74
CA LEU A 23 -9.08 -3.37 -8.14
C LEU A 23 -10.02 -2.74 -9.18
N SER A 24 -9.51 -2.38 -10.36
CA SER A 24 -10.35 -1.89 -11.47
C SER A 24 -11.39 -2.92 -11.89
N ARG A 25 -11.01 -4.21 -12.00
CA ARG A 25 -11.98 -5.29 -12.29
C ARG A 25 -13.01 -5.50 -11.18
N ALA A 26 -12.61 -5.32 -9.92
CA ALA A 26 -13.54 -5.38 -8.80
C ALA A 26 -14.54 -4.21 -8.85
N LEU A 27 -14.09 -3.02 -9.24
CA LEU A 27 -14.95 -1.86 -9.46
C LEU A 27 -15.91 -2.09 -10.63
N ASP A 28 -15.45 -2.68 -11.74
CA ASP A 28 -16.33 -3.08 -12.87
C ASP A 28 -17.44 -4.01 -12.39
N ALA A 29 -17.09 -5.02 -11.59
CA ALA A 29 -18.06 -5.98 -11.06
C ALA A 29 -19.05 -5.31 -10.09
N LEU A 30 -18.59 -4.36 -9.26
CA LEU A 30 -19.46 -3.60 -8.36
C LEU A 30 -20.45 -2.74 -9.15
N GLN A 31 -19.98 -2.03 -10.17
CA GLN A 31 -20.85 -1.20 -11.02
C GLN A 31 -21.82 -2.02 -11.87
N ALA A 32 -21.49 -3.27 -12.19
CA ALA A 32 -22.38 -4.18 -12.90
C ALA A 32 -23.42 -4.87 -12.01
N ALA A 33 -23.30 -4.79 -10.67
CA ALA A 33 -24.20 -5.42 -9.71
C ALA A 33 -25.31 -4.44 -9.27
N PRO A 34 -26.58 -4.62 -9.70
CA PRO A 34 -27.64 -3.63 -9.45
C PRO A 34 -27.84 -3.28 -7.95
N ASP A 35 -27.74 -4.30 -7.08
CA ASP A 35 -27.94 -4.12 -5.64
C ASP A 35 -26.82 -3.30 -5.00
N LEU A 36 -25.59 -3.40 -5.52
CA LEU A 36 -24.43 -2.62 -5.02
C LEU A 36 -24.37 -1.23 -5.65
N GLN A 37 -24.69 -1.13 -6.95
CA GLN A 37 -24.72 0.12 -7.68
C GLN A 37 -25.67 1.14 -7.05
N ALA A 38 -26.80 0.68 -6.51
CA ALA A 38 -27.78 1.55 -5.84
C ALA A 38 -27.23 2.26 -4.59
N HIS A 39 -26.10 1.79 -4.04
CA HIS A 39 -25.44 2.33 -2.85
C HIS A 39 -24.09 3.01 -3.14
N ALA A 40 -23.68 3.06 -4.41
CA ALA A 40 -22.42 3.66 -4.83
C ALA A 40 -22.67 4.95 -5.59
N ASP A 41 -21.87 5.96 -5.30
CA ASP A 41 -21.83 7.20 -6.08
C ASP A 41 -20.71 7.06 -7.12
N PRO A 42 -21.04 6.99 -8.43
CA PRO A 42 -20.04 6.77 -9.47
C PRO A 42 -19.10 7.95 -9.67
N ASP A 43 -19.46 9.13 -9.21
CA ASP A 43 -18.67 10.35 -9.33
C ASP A 43 -17.77 10.60 -8.11
N ARG A 44 -17.90 9.79 -7.06
CA ARG A 44 -17.19 9.95 -5.78
C ARG A 44 -16.48 8.64 -5.37
N ILE A 45 -15.59 8.17 -6.22
CA ILE A 45 -14.81 6.94 -6.00
C ILE A 45 -13.38 7.31 -5.64
N GLY A 46 -12.94 6.85 -4.49
CA GLY A 46 -11.54 6.98 -4.08
C GLY A 46 -10.93 5.63 -3.69
N ALA A 47 -9.61 5.55 -3.71
CA ALA A 47 -8.87 4.37 -3.29
C ALA A 47 -8.08 4.63 -2.02
N LEU A 48 -8.25 3.75 -1.03
CA LEU A 48 -7.44 3.72 0.19
C LEU A 48 -6.63 2.42 0.22
N GLY A 49 -5.36 2.53 0.54
CA GLY A 49 -4.51 1.37 0.72
C GLY A 49 -3.50 1.53 1.84
N LEU A 50 -3.21 0.41 2.51
CA LEU A 50 -2.19 0.30 3.55
C LEU A 50 -1.13 -0.70 3.10
N SER A 51 0.15 -0.44 3.38
CA SER A 51 1.25 -1.32 3.01
C SER A 51 1.24 -1.64 1.50
N MET A 52 1.25 -2.91 1.12
CA MET A 52 1.09 -3.32 -0.30
C MET A 52 -0.23 -2.86 -0.93
N GLY A 53 -1.27 -2.65 -0.11
CA GLY A 53 -2.51 -2.01 -0.56
C GLY A 53 -2.30 -0.55 -0.93
N GLY A 54 -1.42 0.16 -0.22
CA GLY A 54 -1.00 1.53 -0.53
C GLY A 54 -0.28 1.64 -1.88
N ASN A 55 0.66 0.72 -2.15
CA ASN A 55 1.28 0.60 -3.48
C ASN A 55 0.22 0.34 -4.57
N SER A 56 -0.76 -0.54 -4.29
CA SER A 56 -1.82 -0.86 -5.24
C SER A 56 -2.77 0.33 -5.50
N ALA A 57 -3.12 1.08 -4.45
CA ALA A 57 -3.95 2.27 -4.56
C ALA A 57 -3.24 3.37 -5.37
N LEU A 58 -1.94 3.58 -5.13
CA LEU A 58 -1.13 4.50 -5.92
C LEU A 58 -1.11 4.13 -7.40
N GLY A 59 -1.00 2.84 -7.73
CA GLY A 59 -1.04 2.38 -9.12
C GLY A 59 -2.33 2.78 -9.86
N LEU A 60 -3.45 2.96 -9.15
CA LEU A 60 -4.70 3.47 -9.74
C LEU A 60 -4.67 4.97 -10.04
N ALA A 61 -3.76 5.72 -9.41
CA ALA A 61 -3.53 7.13 -9.71
C ALA A 61 -2.60 7.37 -10.90
N GLY A 62 -1.95 6.31 -11.44
CA GLY A 62 -1.12 6.39 -12.63
C GLY A 62 0.39 6.16 -12.47
N PRO A 63 1.01 6.24 -11.26
CA PRO A 63 2.42 5.91 -11.14
C PRO A 63 2.71 4.50 -11.61
N ARG A 64 3.71 4.39 -12.47
CA ARG A 64 4.15 3.12 -13.05
C ARG A 64 5.25 2.50 -12.19
N LEU A 65 5.25 1.19 -12.08
CA LEU A 65 6.39 0.48 -11.49
C LEU A 65 7.59 0.54 -12.44
N ASP A 66 8.78 0.63 -11.88
CA ASP A 66 10.02 0.46 -12.61
C ASP A 66 10.39 -1.04 -12.62
N PRO A 67 10.42 -1.69 -13.81
CA PRO A 67 10.72 -3.12 -13.90
C PRO A 67 12.11 -3.48 -13.38
N GLU A 68 13.11 -2.58 -13.53
CA GLU A 68 14.49 -2.84 -13.10
C GLU A 68 14.59 -2.74 -11.56
N LEU A 69 13.96 -1.71 -10.96
CA LEU A 69 13.88 -1.57 -9.50
C LEU A 69 13.15 -2.75 -8.86
N LEU A 70 12.11 -3.24 -9.52
CA LEU A 70 11.33 -4.38 -9.02
C LEU A 70 12.10 -5.69 -9.16
N ALA A 71 12.80 -5.91 -10.29
CA ALA A 71 13.64 -7.10 -10.48
C ALA A 71 14.80 -7.14 -9.47
N GLY A 72 15.44 -6.00 -9.19
CA GLY A 72 16.52 -5.87 -8.20
C GLY A 72 16.05 -5.68 -6.76
N TYR A 73 14.74 -5.79 -6.48
CA TYR A 73 14.20 -5.42 -5.17
C TYR A 73 14.81 -6.17 -3.98
N CYS A 74 15.15 -7.43 -4.17
CA CYS A 74 15.74 -8.27 -3.13
C CYS A 74 17.26 -8.52 -3.30
N ASP A 75 17.96 -7.70 -4.08
CA ASP A 75 19.41 -7.81 -4.22
C ASP A 75 20.13 -7.39 -2.94
N ALA A 76 19.61 -6.38 -2.23
CA ALA A 76 20.09 -5.99 -0.91
C ALA A 76 19.27 -6.71 0.18
N GLU A 77 19.96 -7.48 1.04
CA GLU A 77 19.30 -8.33 2.04
C GLU A 77 18.55 -7.54 3.12
N ASP A 78 19.01 -6.33 3.42
CA ASP A 78 18.49 -5.45 4.46
C ASP A 78 17.35 -4.53 4.00
N ARG A 79 17.05 -4.51 2.67
CA ARG A 79 16.03 -3.63 2.12
C ARG A 79 14.62 -3.94 2.64
N ASN A 80 14.26 -5.21 2.66
CA ASN A 80 13.01 -5.73 3.22
C ASN A 80 13.25 -7.17 3.69
N PRO A 81 13.83 -7.35 4.90
CA PRO A 81 14.34 -8.66 5.32
C PRO A 81 13.30 -9.77 5.29
N SER A 82 12.09 -9.54 5.81
CA SER A 82 11.05 -10.57 5.89
C SER A 82 10.50 -10.95 4.51
N LEU A 83 10.20 -9.97 3.65
CA LEU A 83 9.73 -10.24 2.30
C LEU A 83 10.80 -10.92 1.46
N CYS A 84 12.02 -10.39 1.46
CA CYS A 84 13.11 -10.93 0.64
C CYS A 84 13.60 -12.30 1.13
N ALA A 85 13.57 -12.56 2.45
CA ALA A 85 13.79 -13.91 2.97
C ALA A 85 12.73 -14.90 2.46
N TRP A 86 11.46 -14.50 2.48
CA TRP A 86 10.39 -15.34 1.95
C TRP A 86 10.50 -15.59 0.45
N VAL A 87 10.84 -14.56 -0.35
CA VAL A 87 11.08 -14.69 -1.80
C VAL A 87 12.19 -15.72 -2.04
N ARG A 88 13.34 -15.59 -1.36
CA ARG A 88 14.47 -16.53 -1.48
C ARG A 88 14.10 -17.96 -1.05
N MET A 89 13.45 -18.12 0.11
CA MET A 89 13.02 -19.43 0.60
C MET A 89 12.00 -20.11 -0.33
N SER A 90 11.24 -19.33 -1.07
CA SER A 90 10.29 -19.84 -2.07
C SER A 90 10.96 -20.22 -3.40
N GLY A 91 12.27 -20.02 -3.54
CA GLY A 91 13.01 -20.30 -4.77
C GLY A 91 12.69 -19.37 -5.94
N VAL A 92 12.10 -18.22 -5.66
CA VAL A 92 11.75 -17.22 -6.67
C VAL A 92 12.95 -16.34 -6.95
N ASP A 93 13.32 -16.24 -8.22
CA ASP A 93 14.32 -15.31 -8.74
C ASP A 93 13.58 -14.16 -9.44
N LEU A 94 13.64 -12.95 -8.85
CA LEU A 94 12.95 -11.78 -9.40
C LEU A 94 13.53 -11.34 -10.73
N HIS A 95 14.82 -11.54 -10.97
CA HIS A 95 15.47 -11.25 -12.27
C HIS A 95 15.02 -12.19 -13.38
N ALA A 96 14.58 -13.41 -13.03
CA ALA A 96 14.06 -14.37 -14.00
C ALA A 96 12.55 -14.22 -14.26
N MET A 97 11.86 -13.37 -13.48
CA MET A 97 10.43 -13.12 -13.69
C MET A 97 10.21 -12.27 -14.96
N ASP A 98 9.12 -12.57 -15.68
CA ASP A 98 8.68 -11.71 -16.77
C ASP A 98 8.14 -10.38 -16.23
N MET A 99 8.96 -9.32 -16.34
CA MET A 99 8.63 -7.95 -15.94
C MET A 99 8.14 -7.09 -17.14
N SER A 100 7.91 -7.68 -18.30
CA SER A 100 7.58 -6.94 -19.54
C SER A 100 6.36 -6.03 -19.44
N VAL A 101 5.44 -6.37 -18.54
CA VAL A 101 4.22 -5.58 -18.29
C VAL A 101 4.20 -4.88 -16.91
N ALA A 102 5.29 -4.93 -16.16
CA ALA A 102 5.33 -4.34 -14.82
C ALA A 102 5.20 -2.82 -14.86
N GLY A 103 5.83 -2.18 -15.84
CA GLY A 103 5.80 -0.72 -16.04
C GLY A 103 4.58 -0.19 -16.80
N ARG A 104 3.53 -1.00 -16.99
CA ARG A 104 2.32 -0.52 -17.64
C ARG A 104 1.58 0.50 -16.78
N ASP A 105 0.87 1.40 -17.44
CA ASP A 105 -0.10 2.27 -16.79
C ASP A 105 -1.31 1.44 -16.32
N ASN A 106 -1.67 1.59 -15.05
CA ASN A 106 -2.83 0.96 -14.43
C ASN A 106 -3.79 2.02 -13.86
N SER A 107 -3.68 3.29 -14.30
CA SER A 107 -4.62 4.34 -13.91
C SER A 107 -6.06 3.93 -14.21
N ASP A 108 -6.97 4.40 -13.37
CA ASP A 108 -8.41 4.21 -13.55
C ASP A 108 -9.09 5.58 -13.42
N ASP A 109 -9.58 6.11 -14.52
CA ASP A 109 -10.16 7.45 -14.62
C ASP A 109 -11.38 7.66 -13.70
N ARG A 110 -11.94 6.59 -13.15
CA ARG A 110 -13.04 6.66 -12.19
C ARG A 110 -12.58 7.03 -10.78
N ILE A 111 -11.27 6.91 -10.52
CA ILE A 111 -10.69 7.21 -9.20
C ILE A 111 -10.42 8.71 -9.10
N GLY A 112 -11.19 9.39 -8.26
CA GLY A 112 -11.06 10.84 -8.04
C GLY A 112 -10.13 11.23 -6.90
N PHE A 113 -9.70 10.27 -6.06
CA PHE A 113 -8.80 10.51 -4.93
C PHE A 113 -8.08 9.24 -4.52
N VAL A 114 -6.81 9.35 -4.15
CA VAL A 114 -6.03 8.21 -3.62
C VAL A 114 -5.40 8.57 -2.28
N MET A 115 -5.53 7.68 -1.29
CA MET A 115 -4.80 7.76 -0.04
C MET A 115 -4.00 6.49 0.20
N ALA A 116 -2.71 6.62 0.47
CA ALA A 116 -1.83 5.50 0.77
C ALA A 116 -1.13 5.70 2.11
N ILE A 117 -1.30 4.73 3.01
CA ILE A 117 -0.67 4.71 4.34
C ILE A 117 0.44 3.68 4.31
N ASP A 118 1.67 4.10 4.63
CA ASP A 118 2.88 3.29 4.57
C ASP A 118 2.96 2.43 3.30
N PRO A 119 2.86 3.03 2.08
CA PRO A 119 2.86 2.27 0.84
C PRO A 119 4.12 1.40 0.75
N ALA A 120 3.95 0.12 0.45
CA ALA A 120 5.04 -0.84 0.38
C ALA A 120 4.94 -1.77 -0.85
N PRO A 121 6.02 -1.92 -1.62
CA PRO A 121 7.23 -1.10 -1.63
C PRO A 121 6.96 0.31 -2.18
N ALA A 122 7.52 1.33 -1.54
CA ALA A 122 7.40 2.72 -1.99
C ALA A 122 8.47 3.09 -3.03
N ASP A 123 9.58 2.39 -3.02
CA ASP A 123 10.81 2.70 -3.76
C ASP A 123 10.97 1.91 -5.08
N VAL A 124 9.85 1.51 -5.68
CA VAL A 124 9.82 0.76 -6.96
C VAL A 124 9.03 1.50 -8.06
N PHE A 125 8.63 2.72 -7.83
CA PHE A 125 7.94 3.53 -8.85
C PHE A 125 8.94 4.25 -9.74
N ALA A 126 8.65 4.30 -11.04
CA ALA A 126 9.40 5.08 -12.01
C ALA A 126 9.22 6.58 -11.72
N ALA A 127 10.32 7.28 -11.48
CA ALA A 127 10.29 8.66 -11.00
C ALA A 127 9.62 9.64 -11.98
N ASP A 128 9.76 9.40 -13.29
CA ASP A 128 9.11 10.20 -14.34
C ASP A 128 7.59 10.09 -14.28
N SER A 129 7.05 8.91 -13.95
CA SER A 129 5.61 8.69 -13.88
C SER A 129 4.92 9.37 -12.70
N LEU A 130 5.65 9.69 -11.64
CA LEU A 130 5.10 10.42 -10.48
C LEU A 130 4.64 11.82 -10.88
N ALA A 131 5.38 12.50 -11.76
CA ALA A 131 5.03 13.84 -12.24
C ALA A 131 3.80 13.88 -13.16
N GLU A 132 3.37 12.73 -13.67
CA GLU A 132 2.20 12.61 -14.54
C GLU A 132 0.89 12.40 -13.77
N VAL A 133 0.95 12.17 -12.45
CA VAL A 133 -0.24 11.95 -11.61
C VAL A 133 -1.09 13.20 -11.58
N ALA A 134 -2.35 13.08 -11.98
CA ALA A 134 -3.29 14.19 -12.07
C ALA A 134 -4.36 14.18 -10.97
N VAL A 135 -4.64 13.02 -10.38
CA VAL A 135 -5.62 12.92 -9.28
C VAL A 135 -4.99 13.35 -7.95
N PRO A 136 -5.76 13.97 -7.04
CA PRO A 136 -5.28 14.31 -5.70
C PRO A 136 -4.82 13.05 -4.95
N VAL A 137 -3.65 13.13 -4.32
CA VAL A 137 -3.04 12.04 -3.56
C VAL A 137 -2.70 12.50 -2.16
N ALA A 138 -3.05 11.71 -1.16
CA ALA A 138 -2.59 11.85 0.22
C ALA A 138 -1.70 10.66 0.60
N LEU A 139 -0.55 10.95 1.16
CA LEU A 139 0.44 9.97 1.59
C LEU A 139 0.68 10.10 3.08
N VAL A 140 0.69 8.98 3.78
CA VAL A 140 0.92 8.96 5.23
C VAL A 140 1.99 7.94 5.55
N ASN A 141 2.94 8.33 6.40
CA ASN A 141 3.83 7.38 7.03
C ASN A 141 3.50 7.19 8.52
N LEU A 142 3.79 6.00 9.02
CA LEU A 142 3.66 5.62 10.41
C LEU A 142 5.06 5.54 11.03
N GLY A 143 5.32 6.32 12.07
CA GLY A 143 6.62 6.32 12.77
C GLY A 143 7.39 7.63 12.68
N GLN A 144 8.56 7.67 13.31
CA GLN A 144 9.48 8.80 13.18
C GLN A 144 10.12 8.77 11.79
N GLU A 145 10.14 9.90 11.09
CA GLU A 145 10.63 9.98 9.70
C GLU A 145 12.06 9.40 9.54
N ALA A 146 12.92 9.59 10.53
CA ALA A 146 14.28 9.06 10.52
C ALA A 146 14.34 7.53 10.59
N ASP A 147 13.34 6.90 11.18
CA ASP A 147 13.30 5.46 11.45
C ASP A 147 12.51 4.68 10.38
N ILE A 148 11.82 5.40 9.47
CA ILE A 148 11.02 4.76 8.42
C ILE A 148 11.95 4.08 7.40
N PRO A 149 11.82 2.77 7.19
CA PRO A 149 12.59 2.06 6.17
C PRO A 149 12.42 2.67 4.78
N ALA A 150 13.45 2.66 3.96
CA ALA A 150 13.40 3.22 2.61
C ALA A 150 12.23 2.66 1.78
N THR A 151 11.96 1.36 1.93
CA THR A 151 10.87 0.66 1.23
C THR A 151 9.45 1.07 1.64
N LEU A 152 9.30 1.81 2.75
CA LEU A 152 8.02 2.36 3.23
C LEU A 152 7.95 3.87 3.10
N ARG A 153 9.06 4.54 2.78
CA ARG A 153 9.17 5.99 2.82
C ARG A 153 8.34 6.65 1.72
N ALA A 154 7.25 7.31 2.13
CA ALA A 154 6.34 7.98 1.21
C ALA A 154 6.75 9.42 0.86
N ALA A 155 7.64 10.05 1.64
CA ALA A 155 8.08 11.41 1.38
C ALA A 155 8.68 11.64 -0.04
N PRO A 156 9.52 10.75 -0.61
CA PRO A 156 9.98 10.90 -1.98
C PRO A 156 8.85 10.80 -3.02
N LEU A 157 7.84 9.98 -2.78
CA LEU A 157 6.65 9.89 -3.64
C LEU A 157 5.87 11.21 -3.61
N ALA A 158 5.66 11.78 -2.41
CA ALA A 158 4.98 13.06 -2.25
C ALA A 158 5.72 14.20 -2.94
N GLN A 159 7.06 14.18 -2.93
CA GLN A 159 7.87 15.17 -3.64
C GLN A 159 7.78 15.03 -5.17
N GLY A 160 7.56 13.81 -5.67
CA GLY A 160 7.44 13.52 -7.10
C GLY A 160 6.05 13.76 -7.66
N ILE A 161 4.99 13.65 -6.84
CA ILE A 161 3.60 13.79 -7.26
C ILE A 161 3.14 15.24 -7.08
N PRO A 162 2.68 15.93 -8.13
CA PRO A 162 2.21 17.31 -8.04
C PRO A 162 1.06 17.48 -7.05
N GLY A 163 1.25 18.35 -6.06
CA GLY A 163 0.21 18.68 -5.10
C GLY A 163 -0.18 17.57 -4.13
N ALA A 164 0.65 16.53 -3.99
CA ALA A 164 0.39 15.49 -3.01
C ALA A 164 0.49 16.02 -1.58
N ASP A 165 -0.48 15.65 -0.75
CA ASP A 165 -0.44 15.88 0.69
C ASP A 165 0.42 14.78 1.35
N TYR A 166 1.26 15.17 2.31
CA TYR A 166 2.09 14.24 3.08
C TYR A 166 1.97 14.50 4.57
N ALA A 167 1.75 13.43 5.32
CA ALA A 167 1.68 13.47 6.78
C ALA A 167 2.42 12.29 7.41
N VAL A 168 2.78 12.47 8.69
CA VAL A 168 3.38 11.42 9.52
C VAL A 168 2.55 11.26 10.79
N ILE A 169 2.25 10.03 11.16
CA ILE A 169 1.68 9.70 12.48
C ILE A 169 2.85 9.27 13.36
N GLU A 170 3.39 10.25 14.09
CA GLU A 170 4.47 9.99 15.04
C GLU A 170 4.02 9.05 16.16
N GLY A 171 4.90 8.21 16.65
CA GLY A 171 4.59 7.24 17.71
C GLY A 171 3.86 6.00 17.24
N ALA A 172 3.49 5.91 15.96
CA ALA A 172 3.00 4.68 15.35
C ALA A 172 4.15 3.85 14.75
N THR A 173 3.84 2.61 14.41
CA THR A 173 4.69 1.72 13.60
C THR A 173 3.88 1.12 12.46
N HIS A 174 4.55 0.54 11.47
CA HIS A 174 3.87 -0.17 10.38
C HIS A 174 2.88 -1.24 10.88
N ALA A 175 3.21 -1.89 11.99
CA ALA A 175 2.37 -2.93 12.58
C ALA A 175 1.08 -2.38 13.23
N ASP A 176 1.04 -1.08 13.57
CA ASP A 176 -0.13 -0.48 14.22
C ASP A 176 -1.32 -0.30 13.28
N MET A 177 -1.13 -0.46 11.95
CA MET A 177 -2.25 -0.51 11.01
C MET A 177 -3.09 -1.80 11.15
N PHE A 178 -2.54 -2.87 11.74
CA PHE A 178 -3.26 -4.12 11.94
C PHE A 178 -4.19 -4.05 13.14
N PRO A 179 -5.26 -4.87 13.17
CA PRO A 179 -6.14 -4.97 14.33
C PRO A 179 -5.38 -5.33 15.61
N ALA A 180 -5.90 -4.89 16.76
CA ALA A 180 -5.35 -5.28 18.04
C ALA A 180 -5.33 -6.81 18.19
N CYS A 181 -4.22 -7.33 18.66
CA CYS A 181 -4.06 -8.77 18.88
C CYS A 181 -4.99 -9.27 20.01
N LYS A 182 -5.45 -10.51 19.86
CA LYS A 182 -6.12 -11.20 20.95
C LYS A 182 -5.14 -11.48 22.09
N PRO A 183 -5.62 -11.59 23.35
CA PRO A 183 -4.77 -12.00 24.46
C PRO A 183 -4.02 -13.30 24.15
N GLY A 184 -2.71 -13.34 24.42
CA GLY A 184 -1.85 -14.50 24.16
C GLY A 184 -1.37 -14.65 22.71
N ALA A 185 -1.76 -13.76 21.80
CA ALA A 185 -1.35 -13.86 20.40
C ALA A 185 0.15 -13.58 20.19
N ALA A 186 0.72 -12.65 20.96
CA ALA A 186 2.15 -12.34 20.91
C ALA A 186 3.01 -13.53 21.32
N GLU A 187 2.65 -14.19 22.42
CA GLU A 187 3.33 -15.40 22.90
C GLU A 187 3.19 -16.55 21.92
N THR A 188 2.02 -16.67 21.28
CA THR A 188 1.78 -17.70 20.27
C THR A 188 2.64 -17.44 19.02
N ALA A 189 2.75 -16.18 18.57
CA ALA A 189 3.58 -15.80 17.44
C ALA A 189 5.06 -16.12 17.70
N LEU A 190 5.58 -15.73 18.88
CA LEU A 190 6.95 -16.04 19.28
C LEU A 190 7.22 -17.56 19.35
N ALA A 191 6.28 -18.33 19.89
CA ALA A 191 6.40 -19.79 19.95
C ALA A 191 6.40 -20.46 18.58
N GLN A 192 5.86 -19.79 17.56
CA GLN A 192 5.87 -20.22 16.17
C GLN A 192 7.02 -19.65 15.34
N GLY A 193 7.96 -18.93 15.97
CA GLY A 193 9.09 -18.30 15.30
C GLY A 193 8.72 -17.11 14.41
N ILE A 194 7.58 -16.48 14.68
CA ILE A 194 7.18 -15.24 14.01
C ILE A 194 7.84 -14.08 14.78
N GLU A 195 8.87 -13.51 14.19
CA GLU A 195 9.67 -12.43 14.79
C GLU A 195 9.12 -11.02 14.45
N ASP A 196 8.23 -10.90 13.47
CA ASP A 196 7.63 -9.61 13.10
C ASP A 196 6.79 -9.06 14.27
N PRO A 197 7.02 -7.81 14.72
CA PRO A 197 6.37 -7.22 15.88
C PRO A 197 4.94 -6.76 15.57
N ILE A 198 4.07 -7.69 15.19
CA ILE A 198 2.68 -7.39 14.77
C ILE A 198 1.82 -7.00 15.97
N CYS A 199 2.06 -7.62 17.13
CA CYS A 199 1.19 -7.48 18.30
C CYS A 199 1.59 -6.39 19.30
N PRO A 200 2.88 -6.11 19.56
CA PRO A 200 3.25 -5.03 20.47
C PRO A 200 2.69 -3.70 19.98
N ASP A 201 2.11 -2.91 20.87
CA ASP A 201 1.85 -1.51 20.59
C ASP A 201 3.21 -0.82 20.36
N GLY A 202 3.28 0.05 19.36
CA GLY A 202 4.49 0.76 19.02
C GLY A 202 5.00 1.65 20.18
N THR A 203 5.54 2.80 19.88
CA THR A 203 6.32 3.65 20.77
C THR A 203 5.56 4.38 21.89
N GLY A 204 4.47 3.83 22.42
CA GLY A 204 3.87 4.32 23.66
C GLY A 204 2.47 4.92 23.53
N GLN A 205 1.86 4.94 22.36
CA GLN A 205 0.44 5.22 22.21
C GLN A 205 -0.35 3.92 22.10
N PRO A 206 -1.51 3.80 22.75
CA PRO A 206 -2.39 2.65 22.54
C PRO A 206 -2.82 2.54 21.07
N ARG A 207 -2.80 1.34 20.51
CA ARG A 207 -3.21 1.09 19.11
C ARG A 207 -4.61 1.61 18.81
N ALA A 208 -5.52 1.56 19.77
CA ALA A 208 -6.87 2.09 19.62
C ALA A 208 -6.90 3.60 19.33
N ASP A 209 -5.99 4.37 19.97
CA ASP A 209 -5.89 5.82 19.76
C ASP A 209 -5.27 6.13 18.39
N LEU A 210 -4.28 5.34 17.98
CA LEU A 210 -3.69 5.44 16.62
C LEU A 210 -4.72 5.10 15.54
N HIS A 211 -5.55 4.07 15.77
CA HIS A 211 -6.66 3.75 14.84
C HIS A 211 -7.68 4.89 14.77
N ALA A 212 -8.05 5.49 15.90
CA ALA A 212 -8.97 6.63 15.92
C ALA A 212 -8.39 7.80 15.11
N GLN A 213 -7.11 8.12 15.28
CA GLN A 213 -6.41 9.15 14.50
C GLN A 213 -6.39 8.82 13.00
N MET A 214 -6.06 7.57 12.63
CA MET A 214 -6.07 7.15 11.21
C MET A 214 -7.47 7.23 10.62
N ILE A 215 -8.51 6.81 11.33
CA ILE A 215 -9.90 6.88 10.88
C ILE A 215 -10.33 8.33 10.65
N GLU A 216 -10.01 9.23 11.58
CA GLU A 216 -10.30 10.66 11.44
C GLU A 216 -9.58 11.25 10.22
N MET A 217 -8.29 10.95 10.06
CA MET A 217 -7.48 11.41 8.93
C MET A 217 -8.05 10.92 7.59
N VAL A 218 -8.35 9.62 7.48
CA VAL A 218 -8.95 9.04 6.27
C VAL A 218 -10.30 9.69 5.97
N THR A 219 -11.18 9.75 6.96
CA THR A 219 -12.53 10.32 6.79
C THR A 219 -12.46 11.78 6.34
N SER A 220 -11.60 12.58 6.97
CA SER A 220 -11.40 13.99 6.63
C SER A 220 -10.83 14.15 5.21
N ALA A 221 -9.83 13.35 4.84
CA ALA A 221 -9.21 13.43 3.52
C ALA A 221 -10.20 13.09 2.40
N PHE A 222 -10.97 12.00 2.55
CA PHE A 222 -12.00 11.63 1.58
C PHE A 222 -13.13 12.66 1.49
N THR A 223 -13.61 13.16 2.63
CA THR A 223 -14.62 14.22 2.66
C THR A 223 -14.13 15.46 1.91
N GLN A 224 -12.92 15.94 2.23
CA GLN A 224 -12.36 17.11 1.58
C GLN A 224 -12.12 16.94 0.07
N ALA A 225 -11.71 15.73 -0.34
CA ALA A 225 -11.47 15.44 -1.75
C ALA A 225 -12.75 15.52 -2.59
N PHE A 226 -13.87 15.08 -2.04
CA PHE A 226 -15.14 15.00 -2.77
C PHE A 226 -16.13 16.13 -2.48
N ASP A 227 -15.96 16.93 -1.43
CA ASP A 227 -16.79 18.10 -1.16
C ASP A 227 -16.34 19.36 -1.95
N LYS A 228 -15.15 19.31 -2.57
CA LYS A 228 -14.64 20.42 -3.41
C LYS A 228 -15.15 20.40 -4.86
N VAL A 229 -16.04 19.47 -5.20
CA VAL A 229 -16.57 19.28 -6.56
C VAL A 229 -17.97 19.93 -6.66
N GLU A 230 -18.11 21.20 -6.23
CA GLU A 230 -19.28 22.04 -6.56
C GLU A 230 -18.92 23.12 -7.60
#